data_cbed2a4368f1f7d840b23c3ce388b218
#
_entry.id   cbed2a4368f1f7d840b23c3ce388b218
#
_cell.length_a   1.000
_cell.length_b   1.000
_cell.length_c   1.000
_cell.angle_alpha   90.00
_cell.angle_beta   90.00
_cell.angle_gamma   90.00
#
_symmetry.space_group_name_H-M   'P 1'
#
loop_
_entity.id
_entity.type
_entity.pdbx_description
1 polymer ?
#
loop_
_entity_poly.entity_id
_entity_poly.type
_entity_poly.pdbx_seq_one_letter_code
_entity_poly.pdbx_strand_id
1 'polypeptide(L)'
;MNKPHQRVGSISNAHVGKDFEAVALEIFASRGIYLESDLKLPVGVGEHKKLHAFDLGCEEQMIIVECKCHKWTAPNDNVPSAKLTVWNEAMYYFLVAPQGYRKILFVLRDVSERRQETLAEYYVRTYGHLIPEDVEIWEVDEDGQEVVQQSFNKALHRTSR
;
A
#
# COMPACT_ATOMS: atom_id res chain seq x y z
N MET A 1 -5.54 35.26 7.38
CA MET A 1 -5.32 35.26 5.90
C MET A 1 -5.56 33.85 5.37
N ASN A 2 -6.61 33.66 4.58
CA ASN A 2 -6.82 32.39 3.90
C ASN A 2 -5.76 32.24 2.79
N LYS A 3 -4.96 31.18 2.86
CA LYS A 3 -4.06 30.83 1.76
C LYS A 3 -4.91 30.40 0.55
N PRO A 4 -4.62 30.88 -0.69
CA PRO A 4 -5.51 30.72 -1.84
C PRO A 4 -5.74 29.27 -2.32
N HIS A 5 -5.17 28.25 -1.68
CA HIS A 5 -5.27 26.84 -2.07
C HIS A 5 -5.83 25.92 -0.99
N GLN A 6 -6.26 26.45 0.15
CA GLN A 6 -6.97 25.64 1.14
C GLN A 6 -8.45 25.58 0.79
N ARG A 7 -8.89 24.43 0.27
CA ARG A 7 -10.32 24.13 0.19
C ARG A 7 -10.86 24.06 1.62
N VAL A 8 -11.87 24.89 1.91
CA VAL A 8 -12.59 24.83 3.18
C VAL A 8 -13.15 23.41 3.31
N GLY A 9 -12.74 22.66 4.35
CA GLY A 9 -13.19 21.28 4.58
C GLY A 9 -12.27 20.17 4.06
N SER A 10 -11.09 20.48 3.49
CA SER A 10 -10.13 19.40 3.16
C SER A 10 -9.42 18.89 4.42
N ILE A 11 -9.68 17.66 4.80
CA ILE A 11 -8.87 16.90 5.74
C ILE A 11 -7.45 16.84 5.17
N SER A 12 -6.42 17.14 5.96
CA SER A 12 -5.03 17.09 5.47
C SER A 12 -4.69 15.67 5.01
N ASN A 13 -3.89 15.52 3.96
CA ASN A 13 -3.46 14.21 3.47
C ASN A 13 -2.78 13.35 4.55
N ALA A 14 -2.10 13.99 5.51
CA ALA A 14 -1.51 13.30 6.66
C ALA A 14 -2.58 12.70 7.60
N HIS A 15 -3.70 13.39 7.81
CA HIS A 15 -4.82 12.89 8.61
C HIS A 15 -5.48 11.68 7.94
N VAL A 16 -5.73 11.75 6.64
CA VAL A 16 -6.32 10.63 5.87
C VAL A 16 -5.43 9.40 5.94
N GLY A 17 -4.11 9.57 5.83
CA GLY A 17 -3.13 8.48 5.96
C GLY A 17 -3.16 7.82 7.34
N LYS A 18 -3.19 8.60 8.42
CA LYS A 18 -3.25 8.09 9.80
C LYS A 18 -4.58 7.39 10.09
N ASP A 19 -5.69 7.91 9.60
CA ASP A 19 -7.00 7.26 9.73
C ASP A 19 -7.02 5.92 9.01
N PHE A 20 -6.40 5.83 7.82
CA PHE A 20 -6.28 4.59 7.07
C PHE A 20 -5.39 3.55 7.77
N GLU A 21 -4.26 3.97 8.36
CA GLU A 21 -3.42 3.10 9.19
C GLU A 21 -4.19 2.56 10.41
N ALA A 22 -5.04 3.37 11.04
CA ALA A 22 -5.90 2.94 12.16
C ALA A 22 -6.90 1.86 11.72
N VAL A 23 -7.53 2.02 10.55
CA VAL A 23 -8.40 0.99 9.95
C VAL A 23 -7.62 -0.30 9.70
N ALA A 24 -6.40 -0.19 9.17
CA ALA A 24 -5.54 -1.35 8.95
C ALA A 24 -5.23 -2.09 10.27
N LEU A 25 -4.86 -1.37 11.33
CA LEU A 25 -4.61 -1.97 12.64
C LEU A 25 -5.80 -2.79 13.16
N GLU A 26 -7.02 -2.27 13.03
CA GLU A 26 -8.24 -2.95 13.45
C GLU A 26 -8.50 -4.21 12.62
N ILE A 27 -8.30 -4.14 11.30
CA ILE A 27 -8.50 -5.28 10.38
C ILE A 27 -7.48 -6.39 10.70
N PHE A 28 -6.20 -6.06 10.89
CA PHE A 28 -5.18 -7.04 11.25
C PHE A 28 -5.47 -7.65 12.63
N ALA A 29 -5.83 -6.85 13.63
CA ALA A 29 -6.18 -7.31 14.95
C ALA A 29 -7.37 -8.30 14.94
N SER A 30 -8.40 -8.04 14.13
CA SER A 30 -9.53 -8.96 13.94
C SER A 30 -9.12 -10.32 13.37
N ARG A 31 -7.95 -10.41 12.76
CA ARG A 31 -7.35 -11.63 12.20
C ARG A 31 -6.26 -12.24 13.10
N GLY A 32 -6.13 -11.75 14.33
CA GLY A 32 -5.11 -12.22 15.28
C GLY A 32 -3.70 -11.71 15.01
N ILE A 33 -3.56 -10.67 14.19
CA ILE A 33 -2.29 -10.04 13.83
C ILE A 33 -2.23 -8.68 14.53
N TYR A 34 -1.38 -8.56 15.54
CA TYR A 34 -1.26 -7.36 16.37
C TYR A 34 -0.03 -6.56 15.96
N LEU A 35 -0.27 -5.48 15.24
CA LEU A 35 0.76 -4.60 14.69
C LEU A 35 0.89 -3.32 15.53
N GLU A 36 2.07 -2.74 15.49
CA GLU A 36 2.37 -1.41 16.01
C GLU A 36 2.71 -0.45 14.86
N SER A 37 2.51 0.84 15.11
CA SER A 37 2.85 1.89 14.14
C SER A 37 4.35 2.19 14.15
N ASP A 38 4.88 2.63 13.01
CA ASP A 38 6.26 3.10 12.86
C ASP A 38 7.33 2.05 13.28
N LEU A 39 7.15 0.80 12.86
CA LEU A 39 8.16 -0.23 13.12
C LEU A 39 9.45 0.07 12.36
N LYS A 40 10.53 0.32 13.09
CA LYS A 40 11.83 0.67 12.53
C LYS A 40 12.71 -0.57 12.38
N LEU A 41 13.11 -0.86 11.16
CA LEU A 41 14.03 -1.94 10.84
C LEU A 41 15.21 -1.44 10.01
N PRO A 42 16.41 -2.06 10.15
CA PRO A 42 17.54 -1.74 9.31
C PRO A 42 17.30 -2.26 7.88
N VAL A 43 17.36 -1.39 6.90
CA VAL A 43 17.19 -1.72 5.48
C VAL A 43 18.41 -1.28 4.68
N GLY A 44 18.70 -1.97 3.58
CA GLY A 44 19.77 -1.58 2.68
C GLY A 44 20.23 -2.73 1.80
N VAL A 45 20.83 -2.39 0.67
CA VAL A 45 21.25 -3.34 -0.36
C VAL A 45 22.49 -4.16 0.03
N GLY A 46 23.42 -3.57 0.75
CA GLY A 46 24.66 -4.22 1.15
C GLY A 46 24.87 -4.10 2.66
N GLU A 47 26.11 -3.90 3.05
CA GLU A 47 26.47 -3.72 4.47
C GLU A 47 26.00 -2.38 5.05
N HIS A 48 25.85 -1.37 4.19
CA HIS A 48 25.36 -0.06 4.60
C HIS A 48 23.85 -0.11 4.87
N LYS A 49 23.47 -0.11 6.13
CA LYS A 49 22.07 -0.16 6.58
C LYS A 49 21.64 1.17 7.17
N LYS A 50 20.36 1.49 6.98
CA LYS A 50 19.70 2.64 7.60
C LYS A 50 18.35 2.20 8.18
N LEU A 51 17.96 2.78 9.30
CA LEU A 51 16.63 2.52 9.85
C LEU A 51 15.55 3.15 8.95
N HIS A 52 14.60 2.32 8.57
CA HIS A 52 13.37 2.73 7.88
C HIS A 52 12.16 2.39 8.77
N ALA A 53 11.25 3.34 8.90
CA ALA A 53 9.99 3.13 9.62
C ALA A 53 8.93 2.64 8.63
N PHE A 54 8.55 1.37 8.75
CA PHE A 54 7.37 0.85 8.07
C PHE A 54 6.11 1.38 8.76
N ASP A 55 5.06 1.64 8.00
CA ASP A 55 3.83 2.23 8.54
C ASP A 55 3.28 1.39 9.71
N LEU A 56 3.22 0.08 9.55
CA LEU A 56 2.85 -0.87 10.61
C LEU A 56 3.78 -2.08 10.61
N GLY A 57 3.90 -2.75 11.74
CA GLY A 57 4.64 -4.00 11.80
C GLY A 57 4.66 -4.66 13.17
N CYS A 58 5.24 -5.86 13.23
CA CYS A 58 5.46 -6.62 14.46
C CYS A 58 6.73 -7.46 14.30
N GLU A 59 7.73 -7.22 15.14
CA GLU A 59 8.96 -8.02 15.11
C GLU A 59 8.71 -9.46 15.55
N GLU A 60 7.90 -9.67 16.59
CA GLU A 60 7.61 -11.00 17.11
C GLU A 60 6.92 -11.88 16.06
N GLN A 61 5.96 -11.35 15.32
CA GLN A 61 5.26 -12.06 14.24
C GLN A 61 5.97 -11.95 12.90
N MET A 62 7.05 -11.17 12.83
CA MET A 62 7.84 -10.91 11.62
C MET A 62 6.97 -10.43 10.44
N ILE A 63 6.22 -9.35 10.66
CA ILE A 63 5.32 -8.75 9.67
C ILE A 63 5.65 -7.27 9.53
N ILE A 64 5.71 -6.79 8.30
CA ILE A 64 5.82 -5.38 7.94
C ILE A 64 4.74 -5.01 6.91
N VAL A 65 4.17 -3.83 7.07
CA VAL A 65 3.07 -3.33 6.25
C VAL A 65 3.34 -1.89 5.84
N GLU A 66 3.12 -1.61 4.58
CA GLU A 66 3.01 -0.25 4.04
C GLU A 66 1.56 0.03 3.66
N CYS A 67 1.04 1.16 4.09
CA CYS A 67 -0.35 1.58 3.86
C CYS A 67 -0.43 2.68 2.82
N LYS A 68 -1.25 2.51 1.80
CA LYS A 68 -1.44 3.51 0.74
C LYS A 68 -2.94 3.70 0.45
N CYS A 69 -3.46 4.90 0.73
CA CYS A 69 -4.88 5.24 0.52
C CYS A 69 -5.12 6.10 -0.73
N HIS A 70 -4.30 5.91 -1.77
CA HIS A 70 -4.43 6.67 -3.01
C HIS A 70 -5.62 6.20 -3.85
N LYS A 71 -6.20 7.14 -4.59
CA LYS A 71 -7.33 6.94 -5.48
C LYS A 71 -6.97 7.33 -6.92
N TRP A 72 -7.79 6.87 -7.86
CA TRP A 72 -7.79 7.41 -9.21
C TRP A 72 -7.97 8.93 -9.18
N THR A 73 -7.37 9.64 -10.11
CA THR A 73 -7.45 11.10 -10.14
C THR A 73 -8.72 11.56 -10.83
N ALA A 74 -9.60 12.21 -10.05
CA ALA A 74 -10.84 12.80 -10.56
C ALA A 74 -10.52 13.98 -11.53
N PRO A 75 -11.46 14.33 -12.49
CA PRO A 75 -12.77 13.70 -12.65
C PRO A 75 -12.78 12.49 -13.60
N ASN A 76 -11.69 12.21 -14.31
CA ASN A 76 -11.68 11.26 -15.42
C ASN A 76 -10.96 9.93 -15.09
N ASP A 77 -10.82 9.59 -13.82
CA ASP A 77 -10.07 8.41 -13.40
C ASP A 77 -8.68 8.31 -14.05
N ASN A 78 -7.96 9.43 -14.05
CA ASN A 78 -6.60 9.44 -14.55
C ASN A 78 -5.66 8.67 -13.61
N VAL A 79 -4.63 8.08 -14.19
CA VAL A 79 -3.61 7.37 -13.43
C VAL A 79 -2.88 8.34 -12.50
N PRO A 80 -2.86 8.11 -11.19
CA PRO A 80 -2.11 8.94 -10.25
C PRO A 80 -0.61 8.58 -10.26
N SER A 81 0.07 8.82 -11.38
CA SER A 81 1.43 8.32 -11.65
C SER A 81 2.44 8.68 -10.56
N ALA A 82 2.40 9.91 -10.04
CA ALA A 82 3.28 10.33 -8.95
C ALA A 82 3.04 9.54 -7.65
N LYS A 83 1.80 9.14 -7.39
CA LYS A 83 1.44 8.32 -6.23
C LYS A 83 1.88 6.86 -6.41
N LEU A 84 1.76 6.32 -7.61
CA LEU A 84 2.24 4.97 -7.91
C LEU A 84 3.78 4.87 -7.85
N THR A 85 4.50 5.95 -8.07
CA THR A 85 5.95 6.03 -7.81
C THR A 85 6.27 5.76 -6.33
N VAL A 86 5.44 6.24 -5.41
CA VAL A 86 5.57 5.96 -3.97
C VAL A 86 5.27 4.48 -3.65
N TRP A 87 4.38 3.83 -4.40
CA TRP A 87 4.17 2.38 -4.28
C TRP A 87 5.41 1.60 -4.74
N ASN A 88 6.05 2.02 -5.83
CA ASN A 88 7.30 1.42 -6.28
C ASN A 88 8.42 1.59 -5.26
N GLU A 89 8.49 2.74 -4.58
CA GLU A 89 9.43 2.96 -3.47
C GLU A 89 9.16 1.98 -2.33
N ALA A 90 7.90 1.76 -1.96
CA ALA A 90 7.54 0.75 -0.96
C ALA A 90 8.02 -0.65 -1.35
N MET A 91 7.89 -1.04 -2.63
CA MET A 91 8.40 -2.33 -3.13
C MET A 91 9.91 -2.44 -2.96
N TYR A 92 10.64 -1.35 -3.19
CA TYR A 92 12.09 -1.34 -2.97
C TYR A 92 12.46 -1.49 -1.49
N TYR A 93 11.76 -0.81 -0.58
CA TYR A 93 11.96 -1.01 0.86
C TYR A 93 11.66 -2.45 1.29
N PHE A 94 10.61 -3.07 0.77
CA PHE A 94 10.33 -4.49 1.02
C PHE A 94 11.45 -5.40 0.50
N LEU A 95 12.00 -5.10 -0.67
CA LEU A 95 13.10 -5.89 -1.25
C LEU A 95 14.36 -5.85 -0.39
N VAL A 96 14.68 -4.70 0.21
CA VAL A 96 15.90 -4.50 1.02
C VAL A 96 15.65 -4.61 2.53
N ALA A 97 14.46 -5.01 2.95
CA ALA A 97 14.12 -5.31 4.32
C ALA A 97 14.84 -6.58 4.82
N PRO A 98 14.98 -6.77 6.14
CA PRO A 98 15.52 -8.02 6.68
C PRO A 98 14.72 -9.23 6.18
N GLN A 99 15.41 -10.34 5.95
CA GLN A 99 14.79 -11.57 5.47
C GLN A 99 13.86 -12.18 6.52
N GLY A 100 12.86 -12.92 6.06
CA GLY A 100 11.93 -13.65 6.91
C GLY A 100 10.68 -12.87 7.31
N TYR A 101 10.62 -11.58 7.02
CA TYR A 101 9.41 -10.77 7.25
C TYR A 101 8.35 -11.04 6.19
N ARG A 102 7.12 -11.27 6.63
CA ARG A 102 5.93 -11.21 5.78
C ARG A 102 5.69 -9.76 5.38
N LYS A 103 5.48 -9.48 4.11
CA LYS A 103 5.43 -8.14 3.53
C LYS A 103 4.06 -7.89 2.92
N ILE A 104 3.38 -6.86 3.37
CA ILE A 104 2.03 -6.55 2.93
C ILE A 104 1.94 -5.10 2.50
N LEU A 105 1.57 -4.86 1.25
CA LEU A 105 1.09 -3.57 0.78
C LEU A 105 -0.42 -3.52 0.99
N PHE A 106 -0.85 -2.70 1.94
CA PHE A 106 -2.25 -2.53 2.31
C PHE A 106 -2.79 -1.25 1.66
N VAL A 107 -3.74 -1.40 0.74
CA VAL A 107 -4.21 -0.30 -0.09
C VAL A 107 -5.72 -0.13 -0.05
N LEU A 108 -6.16 1.11 -0.26
CA LEU A 108 -7.56 1.41 -0.46
C LEU A 108 -8.03 0.85 -1.80
N ARG A 109 -9.17 0.17 -1.78
CA ARG A 109 -9.84 -0.30 -2.99
C ARG A 109 -10.59 0.86 -3.64
N ASP A 110 -10.10 1.30 -4.78
CA ASP A 110 -10.73 2.35 -5.57
C ASP A 110 -10.96 1.87 -7.00
N VAL A 111 -12.23 1.71 -7.36
CA VAL A 111 -12.68 1.16 -8.64
C VAL A 111 -12.87 2.29 -9.64
N SER A 112 -12.28 2.18 -10.81
CA SER A 112 -12.60 3.01 -11.96
C SER A 112 -13.68 2.34 -12.81
N GLU A 113 -14.86 2.91 -12.83
CA GLU A 113 -15.95 2.46 -13.70
C GLU A 113 -15.54 2.52 -15.18
N ARG A 114 -14.80 3.57 -15.56
CA ARG A 114 -14.32 3.76 -16.93
C ARG A 114 -13.31 2.68 -17.34
N ARG A 115 -12.44 2.26 -16.42
CA ARG A 115 -11.36 1.30 -16.70
C ARG A 115 -11.76 -0.14 -16.37
N GLN A 116 -12.84 -0.33 -15.62
CA GLN A 116 -13.31 -1.63 -15.15
C GLN A 116 -12.21 -2.39 -14.37
N GLU A 117 -11.42 -1.64 -13.61
CA GLU A 117 -10.38 -2.20 -12.73
C GLU A 117 -10.19 -1.32 -11.49
N THR A 118 -9.65 -1.91 -10.42
CA THR A 118 -9.19 -1.16 -9.25
C THR A 118 -7.81 -0.56 -9.50
N LEU A 119 -7.43 0.44 -8.68
CA LEU A 119 -6.09 1.02 -8.77
C LEU A 119 -5.00 -0.03 -8.47
N ALA A 120 -5.25 -0.96 -7.55
CA ALA A 120 -4.32 -2.04 -7.25
C ALA A 120 -4.22 -3.06 -8.40
N GLU A 121 -5.32 -3.41 -9.06
CA GLU A 121 -5.30 -4.26 -10.26
C GLU A 121 -4.49 -3.61 -11.39
N TYR A 122 -4.68 -2.31 -11.61
CA TYR A 122 -3.88 -1.53 -12.55
C TYR A 122 -2.39 -1.57 -12.18
N TYR A 123 -2.07 -1.36 -10.89
CA TYR A 123 -0.70 -1.38 -10.41
C TYR A 123 -0.03 -2.73 -10.64
N VAL A 124 -0.69 -3.83 -10.26
CA VAL A 124 -0.17 -5.19 -10.48
C VAL A 124 0.06 -5.46 -11.97
N ARG A 125 -0.88 -5.06 -12.83
CA ARG A 125 -0.77 -5.26 -14.27
C ARG A 125 0.37 -4.46 -14.90
N THR A 126 0.58 -3.23 -14.43
CA THR A 126 1.53 -2.28 -15.03
C THR A 126 2.94 -2.40 -14.43
N TYR A 127 3.02 -2.62 -13.12
CA TYR A 127 4.26 -2.63 -12.35
C TYR A 127 4.59 -4.00 -11.72
N GLY A 128 3.92 -5.06 -12.13
CA GLY A 128 4.12 -6.40 -11.56
C GLY A 128 5.56 -6.88 -11.59
N HIS A 129 6.34 -6.46 -12.60
CA HIS A 129 7.77 -6.75 -12.71
C HIS A 129 8.64 -6.05 -11.65
N LEU A 130 8.10 -5.10 -10.90
CA LEU A 130 8.76 -4.41 -9.78
C LEU A 130 8.32 -4.92 -8.42
N ILE A 131 7.33 -5.80 -8.37
CA ILE A 131 6.77 -6.33 -7.12
C ILE A 131 7.55 -7.59 -6.75
N PRO A 132 8.25 -7.62 -5.59
CA PRO A 132 8.89 -8.84 -5.11
C PRO A 132 7.87 -9.97 -4.94
N GLU A 133 8.26 -11.20 -5.26
CA GLU A 133 7.37 -12.37 -5.26
C GLU A 133 6.74 -12.68 -3.89
N ASP A 134 7.40 -12.25 -2.81
CA ASP A 134 6.97 -12.45 -1.43
C ASP A 134 6.11 -11.30 -0.86
N VAL A 135 5.75 -10.31 -1.69
CA VAL A 135 4.88 -9.20 -1.28
C VAL A 135 3.43 -9.53 -1.57
N GLU A 136 2.61 -9.45 -0.54
CA GLU A 136 1.16 -9.54 -0.65
C GLU A 136 0.55 -8.14 -0.89
N ILE A 137 -0.48 -8.04 -1.71
CA ILE A 137 -1.26 -6.80 -1.88
C ILE A 137 -2.68 -7.07 -1.39
N TRP A 138 -3.10 -6.30 -0.40
CA TRP A 138 -4.42 -6.36 0.19
C TRP A 138 -5.17 -5.07 -0.08
N GLU A 139 -6.34 -5.18 -0.69
CA GLU A 139 -7.26 -4.07 -0.89
C GLU A 139 -8.36 -4.08 0.17
N VAL A 140 -8.70 -2.92 0.68
CA VAL A 140 -9.82 -2.72 1.61
C VAL A 140 -10.74 -1.64 1.07
N ASP A 141 -12.04 -1.84 1.16
CA ASP A 141 -13.04 -0.81 0.84
C ASP A 141 -12.99 0.36 1.84
N GLU A 142 -13.65 1.46 1.51
CA GLU A 142 -13.64 2.67 2.36
C GLU A 142 -14.22 2.42 3.75
N ASP A 143 -15.15 1.48 3.87
CA ASP A 143 -15.82 1.14 5.13
C ASP A 143 -15.03 0.12 5.96
N GLY A 144 -13.92 -0.42 5.43
CA GLY A 144 -13.11 -1.42 6.11
C GLY A 144 -13.79 -2.78 6.28
N GLN A 145 -14.84 -3.05 5.53
CA GLN A 145 -15.68 -4.25 5.68
C GLN A 145 -15.18 -5.42 4.84
N GLU A 146 -14.69 -5.15 3.65
CA GLU A 146 -14.24 -6.18 2.72
C GLU A 146 -12.74 -6.04 2.46
N VAL A 147 -12.02 -7.15 2.63
CA VAL A 147 -10.59 -7.23 2.31
C VAL A 147 -10.39 -8.25 1.20
N VAL A 148 -9.80 -7.81 0.11
CA VAL A 148 -9.46 -8.65 -1.05
C VAL A 148 -7.96 -8.74 -1.20
N GLN A 149 -7.42 -9.94 -1.19
CA GLN A 149 -6.01 -10.18 -1.49
C GLN A 149 -5.84 -10.36 -3.00
N GLN A 150 -4.99 -9.54 -3.62
CA GLN A 150 -4.67 -9.68 -5.04
C GLN A 150 -3.81 -10.92 -5.29
N SER A 151 -4.21 -11.71 -6.29
CA SER A 151 -3.48 -12.91 -6.70
C SER A 151 -2.60 -12.64 -7.91
N PHE A 152 -1.28 -12.73 -7.75
CA PHE A 152 -0.29 -12.56 -8.84
C PHE A 152 -0.46 -13.57 -9.97
N ASN A 153 -0.94 -14.77 -9.68
CA ASN A 153 -1.06 -15.85 -10.66
C ASN A 153 -2.10 -15.60 -11.76
N LYS A 154 -3.02 -14.65 -11.57
CA LYS A 154 -4.02 -14.29 -12.62
C LYS A 154 -3.48 -13.27 -13.64
N ALA A 155 -2.50 -12.47 -13.29
CA ALA A 155 -1.96 -11.43 -14.17
C ALA A 155 -0.97 -11.98 -15.21
N LEU A 156 -0.21 -13.02 -14.86
CA LEU A 156 0.80 -13.62 -15.76
C LEU A 156 0.20 -14.45 -16.89
N HIS A 157 -1.04 -14.96 -16.76
CA HIS A 157 -1.69 -15.75 -17.81
C HIS A 157 -2.47 -14.94 -18.85
N ARG A 158 -2.58 -13.60 -18.71
CA ARG A 158 -3.25 -12.74 -19.69
C ARG A 158 -2.33 -12.13 -20.76
N THR A 159 -1.02 -12.30 -20.66
CA THR A 159 -0.04 -11.74 -21.61
C THR A 159 0.48 -12.72 -22.66
N SER A 160 -0.11 -13.90 -22.77
CA SER A 160 0.24 -14.87 -23.84
C SER A 160 -0.96 -15.11 -24.77
N ARG A 161 -1.37 -14.05 -25.50
CA ARG A 161 -2.11 -14.17 -26.77
C ARG A 161 -1.90 -12.94 -27.61
#